data_1757094cbae3e5596f027fd3d4663fe6
#
_entry.id   1757094cbae3e5596f027fd3d4663fe6
#
_cell.length_a   1.000
_cell.length_b   1.000
_cell.length_c   1.000
_cell.angle_alpha   90.00
_cell.angle_beta   90.00
_cell.angle_gamma   90.00
#
_symmetry.space_group_name_H-M   'P 1'
#
loop_
_entity.id
_entity.type
_entity.pdbx_description
1 polymer ?
#
loop_
_entity_poly.entity_id
_entity_poly.type
_entity_poly.pdbx_seq_one_letter_code
_entity_poly.pdbx_strand_id
1 'polypeptide(L)'
;PKLKNSQLFKDFGWATMRNSWEKDATMLAVKSGYTWNHSHADANSFIVFHKGEDIIKDGGRCWYANPEYRNYFFQSEAHNVVLFNGKGQRREQQYYGSTLRGYLHYLLDAGNIKYVLANGTGPYSDQFSRNFRHFLWLDNVIYIIDDLKTYETGHFEWLWHPGGITEKKGTDLNITNGNSSVIVRPLYPRTLARSNFVHDYPDDLYWEVIEVPTEDLKSKDSYYSFHLPDEVNRVKGVTAIILKETPDEKELPEIEKREGKNWIGLRIRNKGKITDIYINQLADGRLMHSNSWIEADGWSTDAYMFIVTYPEKSAPADAKEYFIGYGSSLKRGTTSYFSSLAKLFIIQKEENRRMQLWIDGSTKVKAYIRSLQCPVSVSVNGESIPIVYDHSNLKIELLSANQVE
;
A
#
# COMPACT_ATOMS: atom_id res chain seq x y z
N PRO A 1 -21.65 -20.34 -0.28
CA PRO A 1 -20.83 -19.43 -1.08
C PRO A 1 -19.41 -19.39 -0.53
N LYS A 2 -18.40 -19.46 -1.40
CA LYS A 2 -17.01 -19.33 -1.00
C LYS A 2 -16.76 -17.86 -0.62
N LEU A 3 -16.27 -17.59 0.57
CA LEU A 3 -15.92 -16.24 1.00
C LEU A 3 -14.76 -15.69 0.16
N LYS A 4 -14.81 -14.41 -0.21
CA LYS A 4 -13.71 -13.73 -0.90
C LYS A 4 -12.55 -13.53 0.07
N ASN A 5 -11.31 -13.67 -0.40
CA ASN A 5 -10.13 -13.41 0.40
C ASN A 5 -9.92 -11.92 0.72
N SER A 6 -10.42 -11.04 -0.14
CA SER A 6 -10.35 -9.60 0.10
C SER A 6 -11.73 -8.96 0.02
N GLN A 7 -12.00 -8.01 0.92
CA GLN A 7 -13.29 -7.32 0.99
C GLN A 7 -13.08 -5.84 1.33
N LEU A 8 -13.82 -4.99 0.63
CA LEU A 8 -13.89 -3.55 0.88
C LEU A 8 -15.30 -3.19 1.39
N PHE A 9 -15.35 -2.62 2.58
CA PHE A 9 -16.56 -2.10 3.22
C PHE A 9 -16.54 -0.57 3.10
N LYS A 10 -16.94 -0.06 1.94
CA LYS A 10 -16.80 1.36 1.56
C LYS A 10 -17.43 2.33 2.55
N ASP A 11 -18.63 2.00 3.06
CA ASP A 11 -19.36 2.89 3.95
C ASP A 11 -18.72 3.01 5.33
N PHE A 12 -18.11 1.94 5.80
CA PHE A 12 -17.37 1.93 7.06
C PHE A 12 -15.92 2.42 6.90
N GLY A 13 -15.39 2.39 5.68
CA GLY A 13 -13.98 2.67 5.41
C GLY A 13 -13.06 1.58 5.96
N TRP A 14 -13.44 0.32 5.78
CA TRP A 14 -12.65 -0.83 6.18
C TRP A 14 -12.32 -1.70 4.95
N ALA A 15 -11.13 -2.26 4.94
CA ALA A 15 -10.73 -3.27 3.97
C ALA A 15 -9.99 -4.40 4.66
N THR A 16 -10.20 -5.63 4.19
CA THR A 16 -9.41 -6.77 4.60
C THR A 16 -8.84 -7.45 3.37
N MET A 17 -7.58 -7.85 3.42
CA MET A 17 -6.91 -8.68 2.42
C MET A 17 -6.32 -9.90 3.11
N ARG A 18 -6.57 -11.09 2.55
CA ARG A 18 -6.10 -12.38 3.10
C ARG A 18 -5.45 -13.21 2.00
N ASN A 19 -4.50 -14.05 2.38
CA ASN A 19 -4.01 -15.09 1.47
C ASN A 19 -4.93 -16.33 1.49
N SER A 20 -5.54 -16.67 2.62
CA SER A 20 -6.48 -17.76 2.77
C SER A 20 -7.45 -17.52 3.95
N TRP A 21 -8.33 -18.49 4.21
CA TRP A 21 -9.21 -18.55 5.39
C TRP A 21 -8.76 -19.61 6.40
N GLU A 22 -7.58 -20.18 6.20
CA GLU A 22 -7.01 -21.16 7.11
C GLU A 22 -6.55 -20.51 8.43
N LYS A 23 -6.33 -21.32 9.45
CA LYS A 23 -5.99 -20.84 10.79
C LYS A 23 -4.64 -20.09 10.84
N ASP A 24 -3.72 -20.50 9.97
CA ASP A 24 -2.38 -19.91 9.82
C ASP A 24 -2.30 -18.84 8.72
N ALA A 25 -3.44 -18.36 8.25
CA ALA A 25 -3.52 -17.34 7.22
C ALA A 25 -2.80 -16.03 7.64
N THR A 26 -2.44 -15.26 6.64
CA THR A 26 -2.09 -13.84 6.80
C THR A 26 -3.28 -12.96 6.45
N MET A 27 -3.54 -11.96 7.27
CA MET A 27 -4.52 -10.91 7.01
C MET A 27 -3.89 -9.53 7.24
N LEU A 28 -4.10 -8.64 6.29
CA LEU A 28 -3.94 -7.22 6.45
C LEU A 28 -5.35 -6.61 6.56
N ALA A 29 -5.62 -5.90 7.64
CA ALA A 29 -6.82 -5.08 7.77
C ALA A 29 -6.43 -3.60 7.80
N VAL A 30 -7.19 -2.78 7.08
CA VAL A 30 -6.95 -1.35 6.91
C VAL A 30 -8.22 -0.58 7.26
N LYS A 31 -8.05 0.54 7.96
CA LYS A 31 -9.14 1.45 8.31
C LYS A 31 -8.85 2.86 7.82
N SER A 32 -9.79 3.43 7.07
CA SER A 32 -9.81 4.86 6.71
C SER A 32 -11.25 5.23 6.38
N GLY A 33 -12.01 5.65 7.37
CA GLY A 33 -13.45 5.91 7.23
C GLY A 33 -13.91 6.98 8.18
N TYR A 34 -15.16 6.84 8.61
CA TYR A 34 -15.71 7.65 9.69
C TYR A 34 -15.08 7.27 11.03
N THR A 35 -14.78 8.28 11.82
CA THR A 35 -14.26 8.14 13.17
C THR A 35 -15.17 8.89 14.17
N TRP A 36 -16.48 8.72 14.04
CA TRP A 36 -17.45 9.29 14.97
C TRP A 36 -18.02 8.20 15.85
N ASN A 37 -18.47 8.54 17.05
CA ASN A 37 -19.11 7.67 18.01
C ASN A 37 -18.39 6.34 18.31
N HIS A 38 -17.79 6.25 19.47
CA HIS A 38 -17.00 5.10 19.94
C HIS A 38 -15.80 4.75 19.05
N SER A 39 -15.32 5.69 18.27
CA SER A 39 -14.17 5.54 17.38
C SER A 39 -12.92 6.17 17.95
N HIS A 40 -11.77 5.74 17.44
CA HIS A 40 -10.48 6.33 17.72
C HIS A 40 -10.03 7.26 16.58
N ALA A 41 -8.99 8.04 16.82
CA ALA A 41 -8.35 8.90 15.82
C ALA A 41 -7.37 8.09 14.95
N ASP A 42 -7.88 7.10 14.22
CA ASP A 42 -7.16 5.99 13.60
C ASP A 42 -7.35 5.88 12.08
N ALA A 43 -7.73 6.97 11.41
CA ALA A 43 -7.78 6.97 9.94
C ALA A 43 -6.41 6.67 9.33
N ASN A 44 -6.37 5.84 8.27
CA ASN A 44 -5.16 5.30 7.64
C ASN A 44 -4.36 4.33 8.52
N SER A 45 -4.94 3.79 9.58
CA SER A 45 -4.32 2.74 10.37
C SER A 45 -4.49 1.37 9.73
N PHE A 46 -3.66 0.42 10.17
CA PHE A 46 -3.72 -0.97 9.73
C PHE A 46 -3.22 -1.91 10.82
N ILE A 47 -3.58 -3.18 10.70
CA ILE A 47 -3.05 -4.29 11.51
C ILE A 47 -2.67 -5.45 10.59
N VAL A 48 -1.72 -6.27 11.02
CA VAL A 48 -1.31 -7.51 10.34
C VAL A 48 -1.43 -8.67 11.30
N PHE A 49 -2.29 -9.61 10.92
CA PHE A 49 -2.38 -10.92 11.52
C PHE A 49 -1.58 -11.90 10.66
N HIS A 50 -0.73 -12.71 11.26
CA HIS A 50 0.12 -13.65 10.53
C HIS A 50 0.34 -14.91 11.35
N LYS A 51 0.07 -16.07 10.74
CA LYS A 51 0.28 -17.40 11.35
C LYS A 51 -0.30 -17.55 12.77
N GLY A 52 -1.52 -17.08 12.97
CA GLY A 52 -2.26 -17.23 14.22
C GLY A 52 -2.06 -16.10 15.22
N GLU A 53 -1.23 -15.09 14.93
CA GLU A 53 -0.87 -14.03 15.87
C GLU A 53 -1.10 -12.64 15.29
N ASP A 54 -1.50 -11.68 16.12
CA ASP A 54 -1.50 -10.26 15.82
C ASP A 54 -0.05 -9.74 15.86
N ILE A 55 0.65 -9.79 14.72
CA ILE A 55 2.09 -9.51 14.65
C ILE A 55 2.38 -8.00 14.53
N ILE A 56 1.49 -7.24 13.90
CA ILE A 56 1.43 -5.80 13.95
C ILE A 56 0.02 -5.46 14.41
N LYS A 57 -0.11 -5.02 15.65
CA LYS A 57 -1.37 -4.87 16.35
C LYS A 57 -1.81 -3.40 16.41
N ASP A 58 -2.99 -3.18 16.94
CA ASP A 58 -3.47 -1.88 17.42
C ASP A 58 -3.02 -1.65 18.87
N GLY A 59 -2.92 -0.41 19.31
CA GLY A 59 -2.60 -0.08 20.70
C GLY A 59 -3.68 -0.49 21.69
N GLY A 60 -4.87 -0.87 21.19
CA GLY A 60 -5.96 -1.39 22.00
C GLY A 60 -6.93 -0.32 22.51
N ARG A 61 -7.54 -0.59 23.65
CA ARG A 61 -8.59 0.25 24.24
C ARG A 61 -8.59 0.16 25.77
N CYS A 62 -9.25 1.09 26.41
CA CYS A 62 -9.57 0.98 27.83
C CYS A 62 -10.94 1.57 28.15
N TRP A 63 -11.32 1.54 29.42
CA TRP A 63 -12.57 2.09 29.89
C TRP A 63 -12.64 3.61 29.68
N TYR A 64 -13.74 4.13 29.13
CA TYR A 64 -13.94 5.53 28.76
C TYR A 64 -13.74 6.54 29.90
N ALA A 65 -14.03 6.16 31.14
CA ALA A 65 -13.82 7.01 32.31
C ALA A 65 -12.34 7.07 32.76
N ASN A 66 -11.49 6.19 32.23
CA ASN A 66 -10.07 6.20 32.53
C ASN A 66 -9.37 7.34 31.77
N PRO A 67 -8.49 8.14 32.41
CA PRO A 67 -7.76 9.18 31.73
C PRO A 67 -6.94 8.69 30.52
N GLU A 68 -6.40 7.46 30.57
CA GLU A 68 -5.61 6.87 29.49
C GLU A 68 -6.44 6.64 28.20
N TYR A 69 -7.76 6.52 28.30
CA TYR A 69 -8.62 6.51 27.12
C TYR A 69 -8.40 7.76 26.25
N ARG A 70 -8.39 8.94 26.88
CA ARG A 70 -8.21 10.22 26.19
C ARG A 70 -6.73 10.55 25.93
N ASN A 71 -5.86 10.13 26.82
CA ASN A 71 -4.44 10.47 26.74
C ASN A 71 -3.70 9.64 25.71
N TYR A 72 -4.14 8.38 25.48
CA TYR A 72 -3.45 7.46 24.58
C TYR A 72 -4.42 6.70 23.68
N PHE A 73 -5.25 5.77 24.18
CA PHE A 73 -5.98 4.80 23.36
C PHE A 73 -6.88 5.40 22.28
N PHE A 74 -7.46 6.56 22.53
CA PHE A 74 -8.28 7.30 21.56
C PHE A 74 -7.44 8.04 20.52
N GLN A 75 -6.20 8.34 20.80
CA GLN A 75 -5.34 9.20 20.00
C GLN A 75 -4.65 8.44 18.87
N SER A 76 -4.18 9.18 17.86
CA SER A 76 -3.45 8.60 16.71
C SER A 76 -2.18 7.87 17.13
N GLU A 77 -1.59 8.24 18.24
CA GLU A 77 -0.38 7.62 18.81
C GLU A 77 -0.60 6.15 19.19
N ALA A 78 -1.85 5.72 19.42
CA ALA A 78 -2.18 4.31 19.71
C ALA A 78 -2.35 3.45 18.45
N HIS A 79 -2.07 3.98 17.26
CA HIS A 79 -2.37 3.32 16.00
C HIS A 79 -1.19 3.36 15.03
N ASN A 80 -1.17 2.43 14.07
CA ASN A 80 -0.13 2.37 13.03
C ASN A 80 -0.38 3.42 11.93
N VAL A 81 -0.07 4.66 12.23
CA VAL A 81 -0.32 5.83 11.36
C VAL A 81 0.95 6.66 11.17
N VAL A 82 0.83 7.75 10.42
CA VAL A 82 1.90 8.76 10.31
C VAL A 82 1.48 10.02 11.03
N LEU A 83 2.33 10.49 11.92
CA LEU A 83 2.20 11.78 12.58
C LEU A 83 3.00 12.86 11.84
N PHE A 84 2.62 14.11 12.05
CA PHE A 84 3.36 15.26 11.61
C PHE A 84 3.58 16.22 12.79
N ASN A 85 4.85 16.51 13.12
CA ASN A 85 5.24 17.28 14.32
C ASN A 85 4.60 16.70 15.60
N GLY A 86 4.59 15.37 15.75
CA GLY A 86 4.00 14.66 16.88
C GLY A 86 2.47 14.77 16.97
N LYS A 87 1.80 15.19 15.89
CA LYS A 87 0.33 15.36 15.89
C LYS A 87 -0.29 14.45 14.83
N GLY A 88 -1.32 13.75 15.24
CA GLY A 88 -2.11 12.89 14.38
C GLY A 88 -3.40 13.57 13.87
N GLN A 89 -4.42 12.75 13.73
CA GLN A 89 -5.77 13.20 13.41
C GLN A 89 -6.26 14.19 14.46
N ARG A 90 -7.02 15.19 14.02
CA ARG A 90 -7.57 16.23 14.91
C ARG A 90 -8.23 15.62 16.13
N ARG A 91 -7.86 16.10 17.32
CA ARG A 91 -8.47 15.76 18.60
C ARG A 91 -9.81 16.49 18.72
N GLU A 92 -10.89 15.79 18.38
CA GLU A 92 -12.23 16.30 18.56
C GLU A 92 -12.84 15.79 19.89
N GLN A 93 -14.13 15.96 20.07
CA GLN A 93 -14.79 15.59 21.32
C GLN A 93 -14.78 14.08 21.55
N GLN A 94 -14.86 13.67 22.79
CA GLN A 94 -14.67 12.30 23.29
C GLN A 94 -15.41 11.17 22.55
N TYR A 95 -16.50 11.43 21.86
CA TYR A 95 -17.28 10.42 21.14
C TYR A 95 -17.44 10.77 19.66
N TYR A 96 -16.81 11.83 19.25
CA TYR A 96 -16.86 12.33 17.89
C TYR A 96 -15.43 12.40 17.37
N GLY A 97 -15.11 11.56 16.44
CA GLY A 97 -13.91 11.74 15.65
C GLY A 97 -14.10 12.91 14.68
N SER A 98 -13.28 12.93 13.65
CA SER A 98 -13.38 13.94 12.62
C SER A 98 -14.72 13.90 11.90
N THR A 99 -15.38 15.05 11.74
CA THR A 99 -16.53 15.20 10.84
C THR A 99 -16.15 15.00 9.38
N LEU A 100 -14.88 15.08 9.06
CA LEU A 100 -14.31 14.78 7.75
C LEU A 100 -13.83 13.33 7.72
N ARG A 101 -14.45 12.51 6.88
CA ARG A 101 -14.14 11.10 6.79
C ARG A 101 -12.90 10.84 5.94
N GLY A 102 -12.21 9.74 6.24
CA GLY A 102 -11.29 9.10 5.32
C GLY A 102 -12.04 8.20 4.32
N TYR A 103 -11.29 7.65 3.36
CA TYR A 103 -11.83 6.77 2.32
C TYR A 103 -10.87 5.64 2.00
N LEU A 104 -11.45 4.49 1.63
CA LEU A 104 -10.74 3.40 1.00
C LEU A 104 -11.22 3.22 -0.43
N HIS A 105 -10.29 3.04 -1.35
CA HIS A 105 -10.56 2.97 -2.78
C HIS A 105 -9.76 1.83 -3.43
N TYR A 106 -10.27 1.35 -4.56
CA TYR A 106 -9.55 0.52 -5.53
C TYR A 106 -8.99 -0.79 -4.96
N LEU A 107 -9.85 -1.58 -4.29
CA LEU A 107 -9.47 -2.91 -3.85
C LEU A 107 -9.33 -3.85 -5.05
N LEU A 108 -8.11 -4.33 -5.29
CA LEU A 108 -7.80 -5.37 -6.27
C LEU A 108 -7.21 -6.60 -5.56
N ASP A 109 -7.63 -7.79 -5.95
CA ASP A 109 -7.09 -9.07 -5.45
C ASP A 109 -6.91 -10.06 -6.60
N ALA A 110 -5.68 -10.21 -7.04
CA ALA A 110 -5.25 -11.16 -8.06
C ALA A 110 -4.47 -12.34 -7.46
N GLY A 111 -4.72 -12.66 -6.19
CA GLY A 111 -4.02 -13.72 -5.45
C GLY A 111 -2.69 -13.24 -4.88
N ASN A 112 -1.61 -13.38 -5.63
CA ASN A 112 -0.28 -12.95 -5.19
C ASN A 112 -0.04 -11.43 -5.30
N ILE A 113 -0.88 -10.68 -6.01
CA ILE A 113 -0.89 -9.22 -6.02
C ILE A 113 -2.22 -8.75 -5.45
N LYS A 114 -2.18 -7.97 -4.38
CA LYS A 114 -3.35 -7.30 -3.81
C LYS A 114 -3.02 -5.83 -3.59
N TYR A 115 -4.04 -5.00 -3.71
CA TYR A 115 -3.85 -3.57 -3.58
C TYR A 115 -5.09 -2.90 -3.01
N VAL A 116 -4.89 -1.89 -2.15
CA VAL A 116 -5.93 -0.94 -1.71
C VAL A 116 -5.30 0.41 -1.41
N LEU A 117 -6.03 1.49 -1.71
CA LEU A 117 -5.65 2.87 -1.38
C LEU A 117 -6.47 3.38 -0.20
N ALA A 118 -5.79 3.85 0.84
CA ALA A 118 -6.36 4.59 1.95
C ALA A 118 -6.08 6.09 1.81
N ASN A 119 -7.12 6.89 1.94
CA ASN A 119 -7.06 8.35 1.89
C ASN A 119 -7.54 8.93 3.22
N GLY A 120 -6.62 9.35 4.06
CA GLY A 120 -6.86 10.00 5.35
C GLY A 120 -6.81 11.53 5.28
N THR A 121 -6.78 12.13 4.10
CA THR A 121 -6.62 13.60 3.97
C THR A 121 -7.70 14.38 4.74
N GLY A 122 -8.95 13.91 4.72
CA GLY A 122 -10.05 14.56 5.46
C GLY A 122 -9.78 14.63 6.97
N PRO A 123 -9.62 13.48 7.67
CA PRO A 123 -9.35 13.46 9.12
C PRO A 123 -8.10 14.22 9.55
N TYR A 124 -7.10 14.31 8.69
CA TYR A 124 -5.83 15.00 8.96
C TYR A 124 -5.74 16.39 8.29
N SER A 125 -6.87 16.96 7.83
CA SER A 125 -6.89 18.18 7.02
C SER A 125 -6.38 19.45 7.71
N ASP A 126 -6.24 19.45 9.02
CA ASP A 126 -5.61 20.56 9.76
C ASP A 126 -4.12 20.72 9.40
N GLN A 127 -3.46 19.64 8.97
CA GLN A 127 -2.03 19.61 8.70
C GLN A 127 -1.70 19.14 7.29
N PHE A 128 -2.48 18.17 6.77
CA PHE A 128 -2.19 17.51 5.50
C PHE A 128 -3.08 18.03 4.37
N SER A 129 -2.47 18.46 3.28
CA SER A 129 -3.15 18.65 1.99
C SER A 129 -3.27 17.33 1.20
N ARG A 130 -2.48 16.30 1.58
CA ARG A 130 -2.54 14.93 1.08
C ARG A 130 -2.01 13.98 2.14
N ASN A 131 -2.81 12.96 2.47
CA ASN A 131 -2.42 11.85 3.33
C ASN A 131 -2.94 10.56 2.70
N PHE A 132 -2.18 10.02 1.76
CA PHE A 132 -2.48 8.79 1.03
C PHE A 132 -1.54 7.69 1.48
N ARG A 133 -2.10 6.51 1.72
CA ARG A 133 -1.36 5.31 2.06
C ARG A 133 -1.82 4.18 1.15
N HIS A 134 -0.91 3.70 0.30
CA HIS A 134 -1.15 2.60 -0.60
C HIS A 134 -0.64 1.32 0.06
N PHE A 135 -1.48 0.31 0.13
CA PHE A 135 -1.12 -1.03 0.58
C PHE A 135 -1.01 -1.93 -0.64
N LEU A 136 0.18 -2.39 -0.91
CA LEU A 136 0.50 -3.29 -2.02
C LEU A 136 1.08 -4.58 -1.44
N TRP A 137 0.33 -5.67 -1.55
CA TRP A 137 0.79 -6.98 -1.10
C TRP A 137 1.24 -7.81 -2.30
N LEU A 138 2.55 -8.14 -2.35
CA LEU A 138 3.18 -8.95 -3.39
C LEU A 138 3.79 -10.19 -2.75
N ASP A 139 3.29 -11.37 -3.10
CA ASP A 139 3.73 -12.66 -2.58
C ASP A 139 3.80 -12.68 -1.03
N ASN A 140 5.00 -12.69 -0.47
CA ASN A 140 5.23 -12.67 0.98
C ASN A 140 5.69 -11.29 1.52
N VAL A 141 5.45 -10.21 0.79
CA VAL A 141 5.80 -8.85 1.25
C VAL A 141 4.61 -7.91 1.10
N ILE A 142 4.31 -7.18 2.16
CA ILE A 142 3.35 -6.07 2.14
C ILE A 142 4.15 -4.78 2.08
N TYR A 143 3.99 -4.01 1.01
CA TYR A 143 4.56 -2.67 0.87
C TYR A 143 3.52 -1.63 1.27
N ILE A 144 3.91 -0.73 2.16
CA ILE A 144 3.16 0.47 2.50
C ILE A 144 3.86 1.63 1.80
N ILE A 145 3.13 2.29 0.90
CA ILE A 145 3.64 3.43 0.14
C ILE A 145 2.86 4.66 0.59
N ASP A 146 3.53 5.54 1.31
CA ASP A 146 2.96 6.77 1.84
C ASP A 146 3.23 7.94 0.90
N ASP A 147 2.19 8.64 0.43
CA ASP A 147 2.27 9.88 -0.32
C ASP A 147 1.67 11.01 0.52
N LEU A 148 2.54 11.73 1.18
CA LEU A 148 2.20 12.72 2.19
C LEU A 148 2.59 14.12 1.73
N LYS A 149 1.70 15.09 1.96
CA LYS A 149 1.98 16.51 1.75
C LYS A 149 1.26 17.34 2.81
N THR A 150 2.01 18.16 3.51
CA THR A 150 1.52 19.10 4.53
C THR A 150 1.48 20.52 4.02
N TYR A 151 0.83 21.43 4.76
CA TYR A 151 0.79 22.85 4.44
C TYR A 151 2.10 23.53 4.82
N GLU A 152 2.76 23.07 5.89
CA GLU A 152 4.00 23.61 6.42
C GLU A 152 5.10 22.57 6.37
N THR A 153 6.36 22.97 6.50
CA THR A 153 7.50 22.08 6.72
C THR A 153 7.52 21.58 8.16
N GLY A 154 7.97 20.35 8.36
CA GLY A 154 8.08 19.75 9.67
C GLY A 154 8.51 18.29 9.58
N HIS A 155 8.44 17.59 10.70
CA HIS A 155 8.88 16.21 10.83
C HIS A 155 7.75 15.22 10.65
N PHE A 156 7.97 14.21 9.79
CA PHE A 156 7.09 13.06 9.64
C PHE A 156 7.60 11.91 10.50
N GLU A 157 6.67 11.20 11.15
CA GLU A 157 6.92 10.09 12.06
C GLU A 157 5.98 8.93 11.76
N TRP A 158 6.53 7.73 11.56
CA TRP A 158 5.78 6.49 11.29
C TRP A 158 5.72 5.63 12.54
N LEU A 159 4.52 5.29 12.99
CA LEU A 159 4.27 4.52 14.20
C LEU A 159 4.01 3.05 13.90
N TRP A 160 4.54 2.18 14.77
CA TRP A 160 4.46 0.72 14.66
C TRP A 160 4.21 0.09 16.02
N HIS A 161 3.13 -0.68 16.14
CA HIS A 161 2.74 -1.38 17.36
C HIS A 161 3.01 -2.88 17.20
N PRO A 162 4.14 -3.40 17.68
CA PRO A 162 4.49 -4.81 17.56
C PRO A 162 3.61 -5.67 18.47
N GLY A 163 3.18 -6.82 17.97
CA GLY A 163 2.43 -7.84 18.72
C GLY A 163 3.31 -8.91 19.35
N GLY A 164 4.63 -8.73 19.41
CA GLY A 164 5.56 -9.73 19.92
C GLY A 164 6.90 -9.14 20.35
N ILE A 165 7.88 -10.03 20.53
CA ILE A 165 9.24 -9.66 20.89
C ILE A 165 9.89 -8.97 19.69
N THR A 166 10.56 -7.86 19.95
CA THR A 166 11.19 -7.02 18.94
C THR A 166 12.71 -7.03 19.05
N GLU A 167 13.37 -7.02 17.89
CA GLU A 167 14.82 -6.87 17.77
C GLU A 167 15.12 -5.85 16.64
N LYS A 168 15.89 -4.82 16.96
CA LYS A 168 16.40 -3.87 15.96
C LYS A 168 17.68 -4.41 15.34
N LYS A 169 17.73 -4.50 14.02
CA LYS A 169 18.90 -4.94 13.26
C LYS A 169 19.16 -4.01 12.07
N GLY A 170 20.12 -3.10 12.25
CA GLY A 170 20.29 -1.99 11.31
C GLY A 170 19.03 -1.12 11.27
N THR A 171 18.48 -0.91 10.09
CA THR A 171 17.22 -0.20 9.91
C THR A 171 15.99 -1.10 10.04
N ASP A 172 16.17 -2.43 10.18
CA ASP A 172 15.07 -3.40 10.30
C ASP A 172 14.55 -3.47 11.73
N LEU A 173 13.24 -3.60 11.87
CA LEU A 173 12.58 -4.01 13.11
C LEU A 173 12.03 -5.43 12.91
N ASN A 174 12.68 -6.41 13.53
CA ASN A 174 12.20 -7.79 13.54
C ASN A 174 11.15 -7.92 14.66
N ILE A 175 10.03 -8.57 14.36
CA ILE A 175 8.95 -8.83 15.31
C ILE A 175 8.67 -10.31 15.28
N THR A 176 8.67 -10.98 16.44
CA THR A 176 8.40 -12.42 16.55
C THR A 176 7.42 -12.69 17.66
N ASN A 177 6.38 -13.50 17.37
CA ASN A 177 5.41 -13.98 18.34
C ASN A 177 5.08 -15.44 18.02
N GLY A 178 5.52 -16.36 18.88
CA GLY A 178 5.36 -17.79 18.62
C GLY A 178 5.95 -18.21 17.28
N ASN A 179 5.11 -18.75 16.38
CA ASN A 179 5.49 -19.16 15.04
C ASN A 179 5.38 -18.02 14.00
N SER A 180 4.88 -16.88 14.40
CA SER A 180 4.75 -15.72 13.54
C SER A 180 6.01 -14.87 13.60
N SER A 181 6.53 -14.44 12.47
CA SER A 181 7.64 -13.51 12.41
C SER A 181 7.57 -12.64 11.17
N VAL A 182 7.88 -11.36 11.34
CA VAL A 182 7.96 -10.38 10.25
C VAL A 182 9.16 -9.47 10.43
N ILE A 183 9.59 -8.85 9.33
CA ILE A 183 10.58 -7.78 9.32
C ILE A 183 9.93 -6.53 8.78
N VAL A 184 9.89 -5.47 9.57
CA VAL A 184 9.52 -4.12 9.12
C VAL A 184 10.77 -3.42 8.66
N ARG A 185 10.85 -3.08 7.38
CA ARG A 185 12.01 -2.47 6.73
C ARG A 185 11.64 -1.18 6.03
N PRO A 186 12.00 -0.01 6.57
CA PRO A 186 11.95 1.25 5.83
C PRO A 186 12.88 1.19 4.61
N LEU A 187 12.34 1.49 3.41
CA LEU A 187 13.08 1.41 2.15
C LEU A 187 13.34 2.80 1.57
N TYR A 188 12.33 3.63 1.59
CA TYR A 188 12.40 4.98 1.04
C TYR A 188 11.78 6.01 1.97
N PRO A 189 12.47 6.48 2.97
CA PRO A 189 12.23 7.78 3.53
C PRO A 189 12.90 8.84 2.63
N ARG A 190 12.32 9.06 1.44
CA ARG A 190 12.83 10.06 0.51
C ARG A 190 11.97 11.29 0.55
N THR A 191 12.61 12.44 0.57
CA THR A 191 11.96 13.73 0.47
C THR A 191 12.18 14.36 -0.89
N LEU A 192 11.14 15.05 -1.39
CA LEU A 192 11.27 15.92 -2.55
C LEU A 192 11.48 17.35 -2.06
N ALA A 193 12.66 17.89 -2.28
CA ALA A 193 12.95 19.30 -2.06
C ALA A 193 12.38 20.16 -3.22
N ARG A 194 12.42 21.47 -3.07
CA ARG A 194 11.80 22.47 -3.95
C ARG A 194 12.04 22.32 -5.45
N SER A 195 13.11 21.70 -5.86
CA SER A 195 13.52 21.59 -7.26
C SER A 195 13.58 20.17 -7.77
N ASN A 196 12.68 19.29 -7.37
CA ASN A 196 12.72 17.87 -7.67
C ASN A 196 13.99 17.16 -7.14
N PHE A 197 14.63 17.79 -6.18
CA PHE A 197 15.78 17.22 -5.52
C PHE A 197 15.32 16.10 -4.60
N VAL A 198 15.96 14.96 -4.66
CA VAL A 198 15.59 13.79 -3.85
C VAL A 198 16.72 13.50 -2.88
N HIS A 199 16.40 13.50 -1.60
CA HIS A 199 17.32 13.07 -0.55
C HIS A 199 17.01 11.64 -0.15
N ASP A 200 18.04 10.88 0.17
CA ASP A 200 17.98 9.51 0.66
C ASP A 200 18.51 9.46 2.09
N TYR A 201 17.70 8.94 3.01
CA TYR A 201 18.04 8.85 4.44
C TYR A 201 18.14 7.41 4.97
N PRO A 202 18.35 6.39 4.16
CA PRO A 202 18.13 5.01 4.63
C PRO A 202 19.06 4.58 5.75
N ASP A 203 20.25 5.15 5.81
CA ASP A 203 21.28 4.71 6.75
C ASP A 203 21.19 5.41 8.09
N ASP A 204 20.50 6.55 8.17
CA ASP A 204 20.37 7.39 9.36
C ASP A 204 19.06 7.15 10.11
N LEU A 205 18.20 6.28 9.61
CA LEU A 205 16.96 5.94 10.29
C LEU A 205 17.22 5.18 11.58
N TYR A 206 16.58 5.60 12.64
CA TYR A 206 16.59 4.88 13.90
C TYR A 206 15.17 4.69 14.44
N TRP A 207 15.03 3.65 15.23
CA TRP A 207 13.79 3.33 15.90
C TRP A 207 13.79 3.91 17.31
N GLU A 208 12.88 4.80 17.59
CA GLU A 208 12.53 5.19 18.94
C GLU A 208 11.59 4.15 19.55
N VAL A 209 11.67 4.00 20.87
CA VAL A 209 10.81 3.10 21.64
C VAL A 209 10.07 3.94 22.68
N ILE A 210 8.75 3.94 22.59
CA ILE A 210 7.89 4.73 23.45
C ILE A 210 7.07 3.80 24.31
N GLU A 211 7.22 3.90 25.65
CA GLU A 211 6.41 3.16 26.61
C GLU A 211 4.99 3.72 26.67
N VAL A 212 4.02 2.81 26.68
CA VAL A 212 2.59 3.13 26.73
C VAL A 212 1.87 2.17 27.69
N PRO A 213 0.66 2.51 28.17
CA PRO A 213 -0.11 1.61 29.00
C PRO A 213 -0.66 0.43 28.17
N THR A 214 -0.78 -0.74 28.79
CA THR A 214 -1.57 -1.86 28.28
C THR A 214 -3.07 -1.66 28.50
N GLU A 215 -3.93 -2.41 27.81
CA GLU A 215 -5.39 -2.34 27.96
C GLU A 215 -5.85 -2.58 29.42
N ASP A 216 -5.18 -3.46 30.15
CA ASP A 216 -5.47 -3.75 31.56
C ASP A 216 -4.93 -2.70 32.53
N LEU A 217 -4.11 -1.74 32.04
CA LEU A 217 -3.51 -0.63 32.79
C LEU A 217 -2.58 -1.09 33.94
N LYS A 218 -2.18 -2.35 33.96
CA LYS A 218 -1.34 -2.92 35.01
C LYS A 218 0.11 -3.07 34.61
N SER A 219 0.35 -3.11 33.33
CA SER A 219 1.68 -3.27 32.74
C SER A 219 1.95 -2.18 31.70
N LYS A 220 3.14 -2.21 31.15
CA LYS A 220 3.57 -1.34 30.07
C LYS A 220 3.74 -2.15 28.81
N ASP A 221 3.44 -1.51 27.70
CA ASP A 221 3.73 -1.94 26.36
C ASP A 221 4.63 -0.91 25.68
N SER A 222 5.01 -1.13 24.44
CA SER A 222 5.78 -0.16 23.68
C SER A 222 5.34 -0.12 22.23
N TYR A 223 5.30 1.06 21.66
CA TYR A 223 5.33 1.22 20.23
C TYR A 223 6.68 1.74 19.75
N TYR A 224 6.96 1.54 18.49
CA TYR A 224 8.18 1.95 17.82
C TYR A 224 7.87 3.02 16.81
N SER A 225 8.75 4.01 16.70
CA SER A 225 8.64 4.99 15.62
C SER A 225 9.97 5.21 14.90
N PHE A 226 9.88 5.61 13.65
CA PHE A 226 10.98 6.24 12.94
C PHE A 226 10.50 7.51 12.28
N HIS A 227 11.41 8.46 12.10
CA HIS A 227 11.09 9.76 11.51
C HIS A 227 12.20 10.24 10.58
N LEU A 228 11.86 11.22 9.74
CA LEU A 228 12.88 11.91 8.94
C LEU A 228 13.65 12.89 9.82
N PRO A 229 14.98 12.94 9.69
CA PRO A 229 15.78 13.92 10.43
C PRO A 229 15.54 15.36 9.98
N ASP A 230 15.19 15.55 8.70
CA ASP A 230 14.96 16.88 8.13
C ASP A 230 13.49 17.29 8.15
N GLU A 231 13.27 18.59 8.29
CA GLU A 231 11.95 19.19 8.14
C GLU A 231 11.59 19.32 6.66
N VAL A 232 10.49 18.71 6.27
CA VAL A 232 9.98 18.76 4.90
C VAL A 232 8.46 18.89 4.89
N ASN A 233 7.89 19.28 3.77
CA ASN A 233 6.44 19.37 3.60
C ASN A 233 5.89 18.33 2.61
N ARG A 234 6.73 17.46 2.07
CA ARG A 234 6.31 16.41 1.16
C ARG A 234 7.26 15.21 1.26
N VAL A 235 6.68 14.03 1.31
CA VAL A 235 7.43 12.78 1.30
C VAL A 235 6.66 11.69 0.57
N LYS A 236 7.38 10.85 -0.19
CA LYS A 236 6.93 9.54 -0.62
C LYS A 236 7.79 8.51 0.07
N GLY A 237 7.19 7.84 1.07
CA GLY A 237 7.84 6.78 1.83
C GLY A 237 7.47 5.40 1.30
N VAL A 238 8.35 4.43 1.47
CA VAL A 238 8.07 3.02 1.22
C VAL A 238 8.61 2.19 2.35
N THR A 239 7.75 1.43 3.00
CA THR A 239 8.13 0.46 4.03
C THR A 239 7.65 -0.93 3.63
N ALA A 240 8.53 -1.92 3.74
CA ALA A 240 8.21 -3.33 3.51
C ALA A 240 7.92 -4.04 4.83
N ILE A 241 6.87 -4.85 4.86
CA ILE A 241 6.62 -5.87 5.89
C ILE A 241 6.89 -7.21 5.23
N ILE A 242 8.04 -7.81 5.53
CA ILE A 242 8.44 -9.11 4.99
C ILE A 242 7.88 -10.19 5.90
N LEU A 243 6.95 -10.98 5.39
CA LEU A 243 6.29 -12.08 6.09
C LEU A 243 7.16 -13.33 6.00
N LYS A 244 7.57 -13.86 7.14
CA LYS A 244 8.42 -15.06 7.19
C LYS A 244 7.57 -16.33 7.31
N GLU A 245 7.94 -17.36 6.58
CA GLU A 245 7.28 -18.67 6.68
C GLU A 245 7.57 -19.37 8.02
N THR A 246 8.76 -19.16 8.55
CA THR A 246 9.17 -19.58 9.90
C THR A 246 10.02 -18.49 10.54
N PRO A 247 10.08 -18.38 11.89
CA PRO A 247 10.94 -17.39 12.55
C PRO A 247 12.42 -17.50 12.11
N ASP A 248 12.90 -18.70 11.81
CA ASP A 248 14.28 -18.97 11.41
C ASP A 248 14.52 -18.89 9.90
N GLU A 249 13.51 -18.52 9.10
CA GLU A 249 13.66 -18.39 7.65
C GLU A 249 14.79 -17.43 7.27
N LYS A 250 15.72 -17.94 6.46
CA LYS A 250 16.91 -17.19 5.99
C LYS A 250 16.79 -16.77 4.53
N GLU A 251 15.99 -17.50 3.74
CA GLU A 251 15.78 -17.20 2.32
C GLU A 251 14.70 -16.12 2.16
N LEU A 252 15.10 -14.89 2.37
CA LEU A 252 14.21 -13.74 2.25
C LEU A 252 14.30 -13.15 0.85
N PRO A 253 13.24 -12.43 0.37
CA PRO A 253 13.32 -11.66 -0.85
C PRO A 253 14.48 -10.66 -0.81
N GLU A 254 15.30 -10.65 -1.85
CA GLU A 254 16.30 -9.61 -2.03
C GLU A 254 15.60 -8.36 -2.57
N ILE A 255 15.68 -7.25 -1.84
CA ILE A 255 15.05 -5.99 -2.20
C ILE A 255 16.14 -4.94 -2.45
N GLU A 256 16.32 -4.57 -3.71
CA GLU A 256 17.23 -3.53 -4.17
C GLU A 256 16.47 -2.22 -4.38
N LYS A 257 16.93 -1.14 -3.77
CA LYS A 257 16.40 0.22 -4.02
C LYS A 257 16.89 0.73 -5.35
N ARG A 258 16.02 1.31 -6.15
CA ARG A 258 16.31 1.86 -7.47
C ARG A 258 15.70 3.24 -7.63
N GLU A 259 16.35 4.07 -8.40
CA GLU A 259 15.87 5.43 -8.65
C GLU A 259 16.31 5.93 -10.01
N GLY A 260 15.62 6.95 -10.46
CA GLY A 260 15.96 7.68 -11.66
C GLY A 260 15.30 9.05 -11.67
N LYS A 261 15.31 9.69 -12.82
CA LYS A 261 14.71 11.01 -12.94
C LYS A 261 13.21 10.92 -12.69
N ASN A 262 12.76 11.53 -11.59
CA ASN A 262 11.35 11.62 -11.20
C ASN A 262 10.66 10.29 -10.85
N TRP A 263 11.42 9.26 -10.52
CA TRP A 263 10.86 8.02 -10.00
C TRP A 263 11.78 7.40 -8.94
N ILE A 264 11.17 6.68 -8.03
CA ILE A 264 11.81 5.73 -7.12
C ILE A 264 11.24 4.35 -7.38
N GLY A 265 11.96 3.31 -7.00
CA GLY A 265 11.49 1.96 -7.26
C GLY A 265 12.27 0.90 -6.51
N LEU A 266 11.81 -0.32 -6.66
CA LEU A 266 12.40 -1.49 -6.04
C LEU A 266 12.58 -2.58 -7.10
N ARG A 267 13.67 -3.30 -7.02
CA ARG A 267 13.84 -4.60 -7.70
C ARG A 267 13.81 -5.69 -6.65
N ILE A 268 12.87 -6.58 -6.77
CA ILE A 268 12.71 -7.70 -5.86
C ILE A 268 13.09 -8.99 -6.60
N ARG A 269 14.05 -9.74 -6.04
CA ARG A 269 14.38 -11.10 -6.49
C ARG A 269 13.83 -12.07 -5.49
N ASN A 270 12.92 -12.93 -5.94
CA ASN A 270 12.24 -13.88 -5.07
C ASN A 270 11.86 -15.13 -5.87
N LYS A 271 12.31 -16.30 -5.42
CA LYS A 271 11.92 -17.63 -5.98
C LYS A 271 12.02 -17.69 -7.52
N GLY A 272 13.14 -17.18 -8.09
CA GLY A 272 13.43 -17.22 -9.54
C GLY A 272 12.63 -16.22 -10.40
N LYS A 273 12.01 -15.25 -9.76
CA LYS A 273 11.30 -14.13 -10.41
C LYS A 273 11.94 -12.81 -10.03
N ILE A 274 11.88 -11.88 -10.94
CA ILE A 274 12.16 -10.46 -10.71
C ILE A 274 10.83 -9.70 -10.77
N THR A 275 10.60 -8.89 -9.76
CA THR A 275 9.51 -7.91 -9.75
C THR A 275 10.12 -6.52 -9.61
N ASP A 276 9.90 -5.68 -10.60
CA ASP A 276 10.28 -4.27 -10.57
C ASP A 276 9.05 -3.41 -10.23
N ILE A 277 9.16 -2.59 -9.20
CA ILE A 277 8.18 -1.59 -8.78
C ILE A 277 8.72 -0.22 -9.13
N TYR A 278 7.90 0.62 -9.76
CA TYR A 278 8.23 2.01 -10.07
C TYR A 278 7.14 2.94 -9.55
N ILE A 279 7.54 3.98 -8.84
CA ILE A 279 6.66 4.99 -8.24
C ILE A 279 7.00 6.34 -8.82
N ASN A 280 6.04 6.96 -9.48
CA ASN A 280 6.17 8.26 -10.12
C ASN A 280 6.18 9.38 -9.07
N GLN A 281 7.27 10.09 -8.94
CA GLN A 281 7.42 11.17 -7.98
C GLN A 281 6.70 12.47 -8.38
N LEU A 282 6.38 12.62 -9.66
CA LEU A 282 5.63 13.76 -10.17
C LEU A 282 4.11 13.58 -10.03
N ALA A 283 3.66 12.34 -9.86
CA ALA A 283 2.25 12.04 -9.69
C ALA A 283 1.80 12.24 -8.24
N ASP A 284 0.58 12.67 -8.05
CA ASP A 284 -0.05 12.75 -6.73
C ASP A 284 -1.24 11.80 -6.54
N GLY A 285 -1.56 11.02 -7.56
CA GLY A 285 -2.59 9.97 -7.51
C GLY A 285 -4.03 10.48 -7.32
N ARG A 286 -4.27 11.78 -7.29
CA ARG A 286 -5.62 12.34 -7.14
C ARG A 286 -6.41 12.26 -8.42
N LEU A 287 -7.69 11.88 -8.34
CA LEU A 287 -8.59 11.74 -9.48
C LEU A 287 -8.72 13.00 -10.34
N MET A 288 -8.58 14.18 -9.73
CA MET A 288 -8.71 15.49 -10.40
C MET A 288 -7.40 15.99 -11.01
N HIS A 289 -6.29 15.30 -10.83
CA HIS A 289 -4.99 15.73 -11.32
C HIS A 289 -4.43 14.75 -12.35
N SER A 290 -3.81 15.29 -13.40
CA SER A 290 -3.05 14.51 -14.35
C SER A 290 -1.69 14.17 -13.76
N ASN A 291 -1.32 12.90 -13.80
CA ASN A 291 0.03 12.48 -13.52
C ASN A 291 0.94 12.91 -14.67
N SER A 292 2.16 13.29 -14.35
CA SER A 292 3.19 13.53 -15.37
C SER A 292 3.79 12.22 -15.85
N TRP A 293 4.27 12.21 -17.09
CA TRP A 293 4.98 11.07 -17.66
C TRP A 293 6.36 10.91 -17.04
N ILE A 294 6.76 9.66 -16.86
CA ILE A 294 8.11 9.28 -16.45
C ILE A 294 8.68 8.24 -17.42
N GLU A 295 10.02 8.25 -17.50
CA GLU A 295 10.81 7.21 -18.15
C GLU A 295 11.55 6.44 -17.06
N ALA A 296 11.33 5.13 -16.97
CA ALA A 296 11.94 4.26 -15.95
C ALA A 296 12.40 2.95 -16.58
N ASP A 297 13.72 2.71 -16.65
CA ASP A 297 14.34 1.50 -17.19
C ASP A 297 13.83 1.09 -18.59
N GLY A 298 13.59 2.09 -19.44
CA GLY A 298 13.08 1.89 -20.79
C GLY A 298 11.54 1.75 -20.86
N TRP A 299 10.84 1.82 -19.74
CA TRP A 299 9.40 1.98 -19.69
C TRP A 299 9.02 3.44 -19.69
N SER A 300 7.92 3.79 -20.37
CA SER A 300 7.31 5.12 -20.39
C SER A 300 5.87 5.01 -19.95
N THR A 301 5.46 5.79 -18.96
CA THR A 301 4.13 5.71 -18.37
C THR A 301 3.69 7.01 -17.69
N ASP A 302 2.38 7.23 -17.65
CA ASP A 302 1.73 8.25 -16.84
C ASP A 302 1.16 7.70 -15.52
N ALA A 303 1.41 6.42 -15.22
CA ALA A 303 0.90 5.81 -14.00
C ALA A 303 1.48 6.46 -12.74
N TYR A 304 0.70 6.46 -11.65
CA TYR A 304 1.19 6.78 -10.32
C TYR A 304 2.24 5.78 -9.86
N MET A 305 1.97 4.49 -10.06
CA MET A 305 2.94 3.41 -9.92
C MET A 305 2.70 2.34 -10.97
N PHE A 306 3.73 1.59 -11.32
CA PHE A 306 3.55 0.37 -12.10
C PHE A 306 4.53 -0.72 -11.65
N ILE A 307 4.14 -1.95 -11.90
CA ILE A 307 4.88 -3.14 -11.51
C ILE A 307 4.97 -4.05 -12.71
N VAL A 308 6.11 -4.64 -12.91
CA VAL A 308 6.32 -5.70 -13.90
C VAL A 308 6.99 -6.89 -13.24
N THR A 309 6.45 -8.10 -13.49
CA THR A 309 7.02 -9.36 -12.99
C THR A 309 7.37 -10.26 -14.14
N TYR A 310 8.59 -10.78 -14.13
CA TYR A 310 9.15 -11.65 -15.16
C TYR A 310 10.10 -12.69 -14.57
N PRO A 311 10.33 -13.84 -15.23
CA PRO A 311 11.32 -14.82 -14.80
C PRO A 311 12.72 -14.20 -14.77
N GLU A 312 13.53 -14.55 -13.79
CA GLU A 312 14.87 -13.97 -13.59
C GLU A 312 15.80 -14.10 -14.80
N LYS A 313 15.62 -15.15 -15.61
CA LYS A 313 16.41 -15.40 -16.82
C LYS A 313 15.81 -14.76 -18.09
N SER A 314 14.78 -13.92 -17.95
CA SER A 314 14.08 -13.28 -19.06
C SER A 314 14.30 -11.76 -19.05
N ALA A 315 13.96 -11.10 -20.15
CA ALA A 315 13.96 -9.64 -20.21
C ALA A 315 12.64 -9.05 -19.63
N PRO A 316 12.65 -7.81 -19.11
CA PRO A 316 11.42 -7.13 -18.69
C PRO A 316 10.35 -7.03 -19.78
N ALA A 317 10.76 -7.03 -21.06
CA ALA A 317 9.86 -7.04 -22.21
C ALA A 317 9.02 -8.34 -22.33
N ASP A 318 9.46 -9.43 -21.71
CA ASP A 318 8.81 -10.74 -21.72
C ASP A 318 7.84 -10.91 -20.52
N ALA A 319 7.65 -9.86 -19.72
CA ALA A 319 6.77 -9.89 -18.58
C ALA A 319 5.34 -10.22 -19.01
N LYS A 320 4.68 -11.05 -18.21
CA LYS A 320 3.29 -11.48 -18.38
C LYS A 320 2.39 -11.07 -17.22
N GLU A 321 2.96 -10.43 -16.24
CA GLU A 321 2.28 -9.94 -15.06
C GLU A 321 2.61 -8.47 -14.84
N TYR A 322 1.57 -7.64 -14.80
CA TYR A 322 1.67 -6.19 -14.68
C TYR A 322 0.65 -5.68 -13.68
N PHE A 323 1.04 -4.66 -12.91
CA PHE A 323 0.10 -3.80 -12.22
C PHE A 323 0.33 -2.35 -12.69
N ILE A 324 -0.74 -1.67 -13.07
CA ILE A 324 -0.75 -0.25 -13.40
C ILE A 324 -1.67 0.43 -12.38
N GLY A 325 -1.10 1.23 -11.51
CA GLY A 325 -1.82 1.97 -10.50
C GLY A 325 -2.10 3.39 -10.97
N TYR A 326 -3.35 3.70 -11.26
CA TYR A 326 -3.80 5.01 -11.69
C TYR A 326 -3.02 5.54 -12.91
N GLY A 327 -3.07 4.79 -13.99
CA GLY A 327 -2.40 5.12 -15.26
C GLY A 327 -3.27 4.86 -16.47
N SER A 328 -2.99 5.53 -17.56
CA SER A 328 -3.68 5.36 -18.85
C SER A 328 -2.79 4.82 -19.95
N SER A 329 -1.49 4.69 -19.71
CA SER A 329 -0.55 4.20 -20.71
C SER A 329 0.69 3.56 -20.09
N LEU A 330 1.13 2.46 -20.71
CA LEU A 330 2.43 1.83 -20.46
C LEU A 330 3.06 1.46 -21.79
N LYS A 331 4.27 1.96 -22.04
CA LYS A 331 5.03 1.71 -23.27
C LYS A 331 6.45 1.27 -22.94
N ARG A 332 7.07 0.54 -23.87
CA ARG A 332 8.51 0.26 -23.86
C ARG A 332 9.07 0.52 -25.27
N GLY A 333 9.91 1.55 -25.39
CA GLY A 333 10.28 2.08 -26.69
C GLY A 333 9.03 2.49 -27.49
N THR A 334 8.89 2.01 -28.71
CA THR A 334 7.71 2.26 -29.57
C THR A 334 6.53 1.33 -29.30
N THR A 335 6.72 0.28 -28.48
CA THR A 335 5.70 -0.73 -28.22
C THR A 335 4.77 -0.30 -27.10
N SER A 336 3.48 -0.23 -27.37
CA SER A 336 2.44 -0.03 -26.36
C SER A 336 2.06 -1.37 -25.71
N TYR A 337 2.09 -1.44 -24.38
CA TYR A 337 1.67 -2.59 -23.58
C TYR A 337 0.28 -2.42 -23.02
N PHE A 338 -0.08 -1.19 -22.71
CA PHE A 338 -1.40 -0.81 -22.23
C PHE A 338 -1.72 0.60 -22.70
N SER A 339 -2.97 0.84 -23.10
CA SER A 339 -3.51 2.17 -23.28
C SER A 339 -5.01 2.21 -23.00
N SER A 340 -5.49 3.30 -22.41
CA SER A 340 -6.91 3.53 -22.16
C SER A 340 -7.23 5.02 -22.27
N LEU A 341 -8.53 5.33 -22.44
CA LEU A 341 -9.00 6.73 -22.50
C LEU A 341 -9.05 7.38 -21.11
N ALA A 342 -9.07 6.59 -20.04
CA ALA A 342 -9.07 7.07 -18.67
C ALA A 342 -8.01 6.34 -17.84
N LYS A 343 -7.58 6.97 -16.75
CA LYS A 343 -6.68 6.32 -15.80
C LYS A 343 -7.40 5.23 -15.04
N LEU A 344 -6.75 4.09 -14.88
CA LEU A 344 -7.27 2.89 -14.24
C LEU A 344 -6.29 2.33 -13.23
N PHE A 345 -6.82 1.51 -12.32
CA PHE A 345 -6.06 0.52 -11.58
C PHE A 345 -6.32 -0.84 -12.24
N ILE A 346 -5.27 -1.48 -12.72
CA ILE A 346 -5.38 -2.75 -13.41
C ILE A 346 -4.24 -3.69 -13.04
N ILE A 347 -4.58 -4.94 -12.69
CA ILE A 347 -3.65 -6.05 -12.63
C ILE A 347 -3.94 -6.94 -13.84
N GLN A 348 -2.89 -7.27 -14.59
CA GLN A 348 -2.94 -8.19 -15.72
C GLN A 348 -2.06 -9.40 -15.43
N LYS A 349 -2.58 -10.59 -15.69
CA LYS A 349 -1.82 -11.84 -15.73
C LYS A 349 -2.13 -12.61 -17.01
N GLU A 350 -1.08 -13.11 -17.65
CA GLU A 350 -1.21 -13.98 -18.81
C GLU A 350 -0.46 -15.31 -18.57
N GLU A 351 -1.20 -16.39 -18.55
CA GLU A 351 -0.66 -17.74 -18.42
C GLU A 351 -1.33 -18.69 -19.40
N ASN A 352 -0.54 -19.47 -20.13
CA ASN A 352 -1.05 -20.44 -21.11
C ASN A 352 -2.10 -19.86 -22.09
N ARG A 353 -1.87 -18.62 -22.56
CA ARG A 353 -2.79 -17.84 -23.41
C ARG A 353 -4.14 -17.54 -22.74
N ARG A 354 -4.24 -17.66 -21.43
CA ARG A 354 -5.38 -17.19 -20.65
C ARG A 354 -5.01 -15.85 -20.03
N MET A 355 -5.80 -14.84 -20.31
CA MET A 355 -5.58 -13.50 -19.77
C MET A 355 -6.62 -13.21 -18.69
N GLN A 356 -6.13 -12.83 -17.53
CA GLN A 356 -6.94 -12.44 -16.37
C GLN A 356 -6.64 -10.99 -16.02
N LEU A 357 -7.70 -10.22 -15.85
CA LEU A 357 -7.65 -8.80 -15.57
C LEU A 357 -8.45 -8.52 -14.30
N TRP A 358 -7.86 -7.78 -13.38
CA TRP A 358 -8.55 -7.20 -12.23
C TRP A 358 -8.50 -5.70 -12.38
N ILE A 359 -9.66 -5.06 -12.43
CA ILE A 359 -9.76 -3.66 -12.82
C ILE A 359 -10.67 -2.95 -11.85
N ASP A 360 -10.25 -1.78 -11.39
CA ASP A 360 -11.07 -0.82 -10.68
C ASP A 360 -10.89 0.58 -11.29
N GLY A 361 -11.98 1.31 -11.41
CA GLY A 361 -12.02 2.65 -11.94
C GLY A 361 -13.45 3.19 -11.97
N SER A 362 -13.58 4.50 -12.09
CA SER A 362 -14.86 5.20 -11.92
C SER A 362 -15.72 5.31 -13.21
N THR A 363 -15.24 4.85 -14.38
CA THR A 363 -15.92 5.11 -15.65
C THR A 363 -15.85 3.91 -16.60
N LYS A 364 -16.84 3.79 -17.47
CA LYS A 364 -16.76 2.93 -18.66
C LYS A 364 -15.60 3.41 -19.53
N VAL A 365 -14.71 2.51 -19.89
CA VAL A 365 -13.56 2.85 -20.68
C VAL A 365 -13.19 1.75 -21.65
N LYS A 366 -12.72 2.15 -22.83
CA LYS A 366 -12.06 1.23 -23.76
C LYS A 366 -10.59 1.20 -23.47
N ALA A 367 -10.05 -0.01 -23.33
CA ALA A 367 -8.65 -0.23 -23.13
C ALA A 367 -8.09 -1.21 -24.19
N TYR A 368 -6.81 -1.04 -24.48
CA TYR A 368 -6.03 -1.88 -25.36
C TYR A 368 -4.89 -2.47 -24.55
N ILE A 369 -4.78 -3.79 -24.56
CA ILE A 369 -3.78 -4.55 -23.85
C ILE A 369 -2.99 -5.37 -24.84
N ARG A 370 -1.68 -5.29 -24.79
CA ARG A 370 -0.82 -6.08 -25.65
C ARG A 370 -0.89 -7.55 -25.26
N SER A 371 -1.11 -8.41 -26.28
CA SER A 371 -0.85 -9.84 -26.19
C SER A 371 -0.24 -10.28 -27.50
N LEU A 372 0.86 -11.04 -27.46
CA LEU A 372 1.60 -11.48 -28.65
C LEU A 372 0.80 -12.47 -29.51
N GLN A 373 -0.14 -13.17 -28.91
CA GLN A 373 -1.01 -14.14 -29.55
C GLN A 373 -2.43 -13.92 -29.08
N CYS A 374 -3.41 -14.19 -29.92
CA CYS A 374 -4.80 -14.13 -29.51
C CYS A 374 -5.03 -15.03 -28.28
N PRO A 375 -5.49 -14.49 -27.16
CA PRO A 375 -5.81 -15.29 -25.99
C PRO A 375 -6.86 -16.35 -26.30
N VAL A 376 -6.83 -17.48 -25.62
CA VAL A 376 -7.89 -18.50 -25.71
C VAL A 376 -9.05 -18.20 -24.76
N SER A 377 -8.80 -17.42 -23.73
CA SER A 377 -9.83 -16.87 -22.84
C SER A 377 -9.37 -15.57 -22.22
N VAL A 378 -10.33 -14.70 -21.93
CA VAL A 378 -10.13 -13.44 -21.23
C VAL A 378 -11.19 -13.34 -20.13
N SER A 379 -10.76 -12.96 -18.93
CA SER A 379 -11.66 -12.64 -17.82
C SER A 379 -11.35 -11.27 -17.23
N VAL A 380 -12.38 -10.55 -16.79
CA VAL A 380 -12.30 -9.29 -16.07
C VAL A 380 -13.00 -9.46 -14.73
N ASN A 381 -12.28 -9.25 -13.63
CA ASN A 381 -12.78 -9.42 -12.26
C ASN A 381 -13.42 -10.81 -12.01
N GLY A 382 -12.91 -11.84 -12.69
CA GLY A 382 -13.40 -13.23 -12.62
C GLY A 382 -14.52 -13.58 -13.60
N GLU A 383 -15.05 -12.62 -14.33
CA GLU A 383 -16.09 -12.84 -15.35
C GLU A 383 -15.47 -12.97 -16.74
N SER A 384 -15.88 -13.99 -17.50
CA SER A 384 -15.43 -14.19 -18.88
C SER A 384 -16.03 -13.12 -19.79
N ILE A 385 -15.21 -12.55 -20.65
CA ILE A 385 -15.64 -11.56 -21.63
C ILE A 385 -15.33 -12.01 -23.07
N PRO A 386 -16.07 -11.50 -24.08
CA PRO A 386 -15.76 -11.71 -25.49
C PRO A 386 -14.36 -11.22 -25.84
N ILE A 387 -13.67 -11.97 -26.69
CA ILE A 387 -12.34 -11.63 -27.18
C ILE A 387 -12.46 -10.81 -28.44
N VAL A 388 -11.95 -9.58 -28.41
CA VAL A 388 -11.74 -8.75 -29.60
C VAL A 388 -10.25 -8.53 -29.74
N TYR A 389 -9.64 -9.15 -30.74
CA TYR A 389 -8.19 -9.13 -30.91
C TYR A 389 -7.83 -8.64 -32.31
N ASP A 390 -6.89 -7.72 -32.40
CA ASP A 390 -6.48 -7.10 -33.63
C ASP A 390 -4.97 -6.75 -33.57
N HIS A 391 -4.19 -7.32 -34.50
CA HIS A 391 -2.77 -7.00 -34.70
C HIS A 391 -1.95 -6.93 -33.40
N SER A 392 -1.98 -7.97 -32.60
CA SER A 392 -1.30 -8.07 -31.30
C SER A 392 -1.87 -7.22 -30.15
N ASN A 393 -3.09 -6.74 -30.31
CA ASN A 393 -3.79 -6.01 -29.27
C ASN A 393 -5.13 -6.65 -28.91
N LEU A 394 -5.32 -6.97 -27.64
CA LEU A 394 -6.61 -7.27 -27.06
C LEU A 394 -7.34 -5.95 -26.82
N LYS A 395 -8.53 -5.81 -27.40
CA LYS A 395 -9.43 -4.68 -27.15
C LYS A 395 -10.45 -5.09 -26.12
N ILE A 396 -10.56 -4.35 -25.05
CA ILE A 396 -11.56 -4.58 -24.01
C ILE A 396 -12.38 -3.33 -23.77
N GLU A 397 -13.66 -3.53 -23.54
CA GLU A 397 -14.57 -2.49 -23.08
C GLU A 397 -14.87 -2.76 -21.61
N LEU A 398 -14.44 -1.83 -20.75
CA LEU A 398 -14.60 -1.94 -19.31
C LEU A 398 -15.92 -1.27 -18.92
N LEU A 399 -16.78 -2.02 -18.28
CA LEU A 399 -17.97 -1.49 -17.62
C LEU A 399 -17.58 -1.12 -16.18
N SER A 400 -17.99 0.04 -15.71
CA SER A 400 -17.74 0.40 -14.32
C SER A 400 -18.40 -0.62 -13.38
N ALA A 401 -17.68 -1.05 -12.35
CA ALA A 401 -18.16 -2.00 -11.34
C ALA A 401 -19.34 -1.47 -10.49
N ASN A 402 -19.85 -0.27 -10.77
CA ASN A 402 -20.90 0.41 -10.00
C ASN A 402 -22.32 0.22 -10.57
N GLN A 403 -22.57 -0.78 -11.38
CA GLN A 403 -23.92 -1.13 -11.83
C GLN A 403 -24.21 -2.62 -11.62
N VAL A 404 -24.05 -3.10 -10.38
CA VAL A 404 -24.83 -4.23 -9.88
C VAL A 404 -25.41 -3.73 -8.55
N GLU A 405 -26.69 -3.39 -8.60
CA GLU A 405 -27.53 -3.18 -7.44
C GLU A 405 -27.57 -4.42 -6.54
#